data_5aa52f3eea2d9260b8a66c450b535993
#
_entry.id   5aa52f3eea2d9260b8a66c450b535993
#
_cell.length_a   1.000
_cell.length_b   1.000
_cell.length_c   1.000
_cell.angle_alpha   90.00
_cell.angle_beta   90.00
_cell.angle_gamma   90.00
#
_symmetry.space_group_name_H-M   'P 1'
#
loop_
_entity.id
_entity.type
_entity.pdbx_description
1 polymer ?
#
loop_
_entity_poly.entity_id
_entity_poly.type
_entity_poly.pdbx_seq_one_letter_code
_entity_poly.pdbx_strand_id
1 'polypeptide(L)'
;MKKVTVLTATILILIAGFGISYILWRNGMLTKEQRESRKEYERKMENLMKPGQEGEADETSTAFSKTLKEKAGLTVDPKNIVSVGSPITSGKYSFTVNSWSVSKKSPGYKLPKGLNMNEWGQQLDKEGNITNEYSYVVLNMVVENMTDQPVTEHLWGYMRLQAFDMGEYISEVRYLGEEIPREYGHDSYVESFEAGETKTYPVVFLMPDEIVNDQELYLEINTSGGNPQPEDPEFAVKRFIILN
;
A
#
# COMPACT_ATOMS: atom_id res chain seq x y z
N MET A 1 11.29 -14.37 49.46
CA MET A 1 10.86 -14.61 48.04
C MET A 1 9.33 -14.57 47.85
N LYS A 2 8.47 -15.08 48.73
CA LYS A 2 7.00 -15.09 48.51
C LYS A 2 6.31 -13.69 48.45
N LYS A 3 6.83 -12.65 49.11
CA LYS A 3 6.22 -11.30 49.12
C LYS A 3 6.41 -10.56 47.81
N VAL A 4 7.48 -10.77 47.04
CA VAL A 4 7.75 -10.11 45.78
C VAL A 4 6.83 -10.67 44.68
N THR A 5 6.55 -11.97 44.70
CA THR A 5 5.68 -12.64 43.70
C THR A 5 4.22 -12.21 43.84
N VAL A 6 3.75 -11.96 45.07
CA VAL A 6 2.38 -11.49 45.31
C VAL A 6 2.20 -10.03 44.85
N LEU A 7 3.21 -9.17 45.08
CA LEU A 7 3.17 -7.77 44.66
C LEU A 7 3.12 -7.62 43.11
N THR A 8 3.95 -8.44 42.41
CA THR A 8 3.97 -8.44 40.93
C THR A 8 2.66 -8.93 40.31
N ALA A 9 2.06 -9.98 40.90
CA ALA A 9 0.77 -10.49 40.46
C ALA A 9 -0.36 -9.46 40.68
N THR A 10 -0.35 -8.74 41.80
CA THR A 10 -1.34 -7.71 42.12
C THR A 10 -1.22 -6.52 41.14
N ILE A 11 0.01 -6.10 40.79
CA ILE A 11 0.23 -5.00 39.82
C ILE A 11 -0.26 -5.39 38.42
N LEU A 12 0.00 -6.62 37.97
CA LEU A 12 -0.47 -7.11 36.65
C LEU A 12 -2.00 -7.18 36.59
N ILE A 13 -2.67 -7.60 37.66
CA ILE A 13 -4.15 -7.63 37.73
C ILE A 13 -4.71 -6.22 37.71
N LEU A 14 -4.09 -5.26 38.38
CA LEU A 14 -4.52 -3.85 38.35
C LEU A 14 -4.36 -3.23 36.96
N ILE A 15 -3.23 -3.47 36.27
CA ILE A 15 -3.00 -2.97 34.91
C ILE A 15 -4.01 -3.57 33.92
N ALA A 16 -4.28 -4.88 34.01
CA ALA A 16 -5.29 -5.53 33.18
C ALA A 16 -6.71 -5.00 33.50
N GLY A 17 -7.04 -4.80 34.76
CA GLY A 17 -8.32 -4.22 35.19
C GLY A 17 -8.53 -2.78 34.70
N PHE A 18 -7.48 -1.94 34.74
CA PHE A 18 -7.54 -0.58 34.21
C PHE A 18 -7.69 -0.57 32.70
N GLY A 19 -6.99 -1.45 31.96
CA GLY A 19 -7.11 -1.58 30.51
C GLY A 19 -8.53 -1.96 30.08
N ILE A 20 -9.11 -2.98 30.71
CA ILE A 20 -10.47 -3.43 30.44
C ILE A 20 -11.49 -2.33 30.82
N SER A 21 -11.32 -1.67 31.96
CA SER A 21 -12.19 -0.57 32.39
C SER A 21 -12.12 0.62 31.43
N TYR A 22 -10.92 0.94 30.90
CA TYR A 22 -10.75 2.00 29.92
C TYR A 22 -11.45 1.67 28.59
N ILE A 23 -11.35 0.45 28.12
CA ILE A 23 -12.02 -0.01 26.88
C ILE A 23 -13.54 0.01 27.07
N LEU A 24 -14.04 -0.48 28.21
CA LEU A 24 -15.47 -0.46 28.51
C LEU A 24 -15.99 0.98 28.69
N TRP A 25 -15.23 1.85 29.33
CA TRP A 25 -15.53 3.26 29.49
C TRP A 25 -15.56 3.98 28.13
N ARG A 26 -14.53 3.79 27.28
CA ARG A 26 -14.46 4.35 25.93
C ARG A 26 -15.65 3.89 25.06
N ASN A 27 -16.01 2.62 25.12
CA ASN A 27 -17.16 2.08 24.38
C ASN A 27 -18.51 2.55 24.97
N GLY A 28 -18.56 2.83 26.27
CA GLY A 28 -19.75 3.36 26.95
C GLY A 28 -20.01 4.85 26.67
N MET A 29 -18.99 5.62 26.29
CA MET A 29 -19.10 7.05 25.99
C MET A 29 -19.59 7.37 24.56
N LEU A 30 -19.67 6.37 23.67
CA LEU A 30 -20.25 6.58 22.35
C LEU A 30 -21.74 6.90 22.49
N THR A 31 -22.16 8.02 21.95
CA THR A 31 -23.60 8.35 21.88
C THR A 31 -24.34 7.28 21.06
N LYS A 32 -25.67 7.25 21.20
CA LYS A 32 -26.49 6.32 20.41
C LYS A 32 -26.27 6.52 18.91
N GLU A 33 -26.18 7.77 18.45
CA GLU A 33 -25.87 8.14 17.07
C GLU A 33 -24.49 7.62 16.62
N GLN A 34 -23.46 7.78 17.44
CA GLN A 34 -22.11 7.27 17.13
C GLN A 34 -22.06 5.76 17.05
N ARG A 35 -22.85 5.04 17.88
CA ARG A 35 -22.96 3.57 17.80
C ARG A 35 -23.73 3.12 16.55
N GLU A 36 -24.75 3.85 16.16
CA GLU A 36 -25.51 3.57 14.94
C GLU A 36 -24.66 3.88 13.69
N SER A 37 -23.98 5.01 13.67
CA SER A 37 -23.04 5.37 12.62
C SER A 37 -21.92 4.35 12.49
N ARG A 38 -21.36 3.88 13.62
CA ARG A 38 -20.33 2.83 13.62
C ARG A 38 -20.86 1.51 13.08
N LYS A 39 -22.05 1.06 13.49
CA LYS A 39 -22.66 -0.16 12.96
C LYS A 39 -23.02 -0.03 11.48
N GLU A 40 -23.43 1.16 11.05
CA GLU A 40 -23.70 1.42 9.65
C GLU A 40 -22.40 1.42 8.83
N TYR A 41 -21.33 2.01 9.34
CA TYR A 41 -19.99 1.95 8.78
C TYR A 41 -19.47 0.50 8.70
N GLU A 42 -19.56 -0.26 9.80
CA GLU A 42 -19.19 -1.68 9.85
C GLU A 42 -19.99 -2.50 8.80
N ARG A 43 -21.30 -2.24 8.68
CA ARG A 43 -22.15 -2.92 7.68
C ARG A 43 -21.83 -2.49 6.24
N LYS A 44 -21.49 -1.21 6.00
CA LYS A 44 -21.05 -0.70 4.70
C LYS A 44 -19.71 -1.30 4.34
N MET A 45 -18.76 -1.35 5.28
CA MET A 45 -17.48 -2.00 5.10
C MET A 45 -17.63 -3.51 4.85
N GLU A 46 -18.49 -4.20 5.59
CA GLU A 46 -18.82 -5.61 5.37
C GLU A 46 -19.45 -5.85 3.99
N ASN A 47 -20.24 -4.89 3.48
CA ASN A 47 -20.80 -4.96 2.13
C ASN A 47 -19.77 -4.59 1.03
N LEU A 48 -18.81 -3.70 1.33
CA LEU A 48 -17.67 -3.39 0.46
C LEU A 48 -16.64 -4.54 0.47
N MET A 49 -16.54 -5.24 1.59
CA MET A 49 -15.72 -6.46 1.76
C MET A 49 -16.42 -7.72 1.30
N LYS A 50 -17.74 -7.70 0.99
CA LYS A 50 -18.33 -8.79 0.23
C LYS A 50 -17.62 -8.81 -1.10
N PRO A 51 -17.01 -9.96 -1.45
CA PRO A 51 -16.26 -10.09 -2.66
C PRO A 51 -17.15 -9.65 -3.83
N GLY A 52 -16.92 -8.42 -4.29
CA GLY A 52 -17.37 -7.96 -5.58
C GLY A 52 -16.52 -8.72 -6.56
N GLN A 53 -17.02 -9.88 -7.02
CA GLN A 53 -16.29 -10.82 -7.87
C GLN A 53 -14.88 -11.10 -7.31
N GLU A 54 -14.80 -11.91 -6.26
CA GLU A 54 -13.59 -12.70 -6.03
C GLU A 54 -13.38 -13.49 -7.31
N GLY A 55 -12.46 -13.02 -8.15
CA GLY A 55 -11.93 -13.88 -9.19
C GLY A 55 -11.43 -15.13 -8.47
N GLU A 56 -11.85 -16.28 -8.88
CA GLU A 56 -11.24 -17.53 -8.41
C GLU A 56 -9.73 -17.34 -8.57
N ALA A 57 -8.98 -17.62 -7.49
CA ALA A 57 -7.54 -17.50 -7.50
C ALA A 57 -7.02 -18.32 -8.68
N ASP A 58 -6.43 -17.66 -9.66
CA ASP A 58 -5.88 -18.32 -10.83
C ASP A 58 -4.59 -19.08 -10.49
N GLU A 59 -4.11 -19.87 -11.42
CA GLU A 59 -2.89 -20.66 -11.23
C GLU A 59 -1.68 -19.73 -10.98
N THR A 60 -1.65 -18.53 -11.60
CA THR A 60 -0.59 -17.54 -11.46
C THR A 60 -0.54 -16.98 -10.05
N SER A 61 -1.69 -16.54 -9.51
CA SER A 61 -1.80 -16.03 -8.14
C SER A 61 -1.42 -17.10 -7.10
N THR A 62 -1.83 -18.35 -7.35
CA THR A 62 -1.49 -19.47 -6.47
C THR A 62 0.01 -19.79 -6.49
N ALA A 63 0.64 -19.82 -7.67
CA ALA A 63 2.08 -20.04 -7.82
C ALA A 63 2.88 -18.89 -7.18
N PHE A 64 2.45 -17.65 -7.38
CA PHE A 64 3.09 -16.48 -6.81
C PHE A 64 2.98 -16.46 -5.28
N SER A 65 1.83 -16.79 -4.69
CA SER A 65 1.65 -16.93 -3.23
C SER A 65 2.63 -17.93 -2.64
N LYS A 66 2.83 -19.08 -3.32
CA LYS A 66 3.82 -20.08 -2.91
C LYS A 66 5.24 -19.52 -2.96
N THR A 67 5.59 -18.79 -4.02
CA THR A 67 6.91 -18.17 -4.18
C THR A 67 7.15 -17.09 -3.11
N LEU A 68 6.15 -16.25 -2.79
CA LEU A 68 6.22 -15.29 -1.67
C LEU A 68 6.53 -15.98 -0.34
N LYS A 69 5.90 -17.11 -0.09
CA LYS A 69 6.16 -17.88 1.13
C LYS A 69 7.56 -18.47 1.15
N GLU A 70 8.03 -19.05 0.04
CA GLU A 70 9.32 -19.72 -0.05
C GLU A 70 10.50 -18.72 -0.05
N LYS A 71 10.38 -17.61 -0.79
CA LYS A 71 11.48 -16.65 -0.96
C LYS A 71 11.45 -15.48 0.03
N ALA A 72 10.27 -14.98 0.38
CA ALA A 72 10.11 -13.82 1.26
C ALA A 72 9.54 -14.15 2.66
N GLY A 73 9.18 -15.41 2.92
CA GLY A 73 8.58 -15.81 4.21
C GLY A 73 7.15 -15.27 4.44
N LEU A 74 6.52 -14.68 3.40
CA LEU A 74 5.21 -14.06 3.47
C LEU A 74 4.12 -15.07 3.10
N THR A 75 3.17 -15.29 4.01
CA THR A 75 1.97 -16.07 3.71
C THR A 75 0.88 -15.12 3.26
N VAL A 76 0.50 -15.21 1.99
CA VAL A 76 -0.50 -14.36 1.34
C VAL A 76 -1.58 -15.23 0.74
N ASP A 77 -2.85 -14.88 0.97
CA ASP A 77 -3.97 -15.54 0.31
C ASP A 77 -3.92 -15.22 -1.20
N PRO A 78 -3.98 -16.21 -2.12
CA PRO A 78 -3.95 -15.97 -3.56
C PRO A 78 -4.97 -14.93 -4.06
N LYS A 79 -6.12 -14.79 -3.40
CA LYS A 79 -7.12 -13.75 -3.73
C LYS A 79 -6.59 -12.30 -3.57
N ASN A 80 -5.50 -12.11 -2.81
CA ASN A 80 -4.84 -10.83 -2.60
C ASN A 80 -3.73 -10.58 -3.62
N ILE A 81 -3.70 -11.34 -4.70
CA ILE A 81 -2.69 -11.30 -5.76
C ILE A 81 -3.40 -11.26 -7.11
N VAL A 82 -3.04 -10.30 -7.94
CA VAL A 82 -3.55 -10.18 -9.32
C VAL A 82 -2.44 -9.90 -10.29
N SER A 83 -2.69 -10.10 -11.57
CA SER A 83 -1.79 -9.70 -12.66
C SER A 83 -2.15 -8.31 -13.21
N VAL A 84 -1.27 -7.72 -13.99
CA VAL A 84 -1.51 -6.48 -14.76
C VAL A 84 -2.84 -6.58 -15.53
N GLY A 85 -3.61 -5.51 -15.51
CA GLY A 85 -4.93 -5.40 -16.12
C GLY A 85 -6.10 -5.83 -15.22
N SER A 86 -5.82 -6.47 -14.09
CA SER A 86 -6.85 -6.89 -13.13
C SER A 86 -6.95 -5.92 -11.94
N PRO A 87 -8.18 -5.55 -11.52
CA PRO A 87 -8.36 -4.71 -10.34
C PRO A 87 -8.13 -5.49 -9.05
N ILE A 88 -7.62 -4.80 -8.03
CA ILE A 88 -7.50 -5.31 -6.67
C ILE A 88 -7.92 -4.25 -5.66
N THR A 89 -8.73 -4.64 -4.69
CA THR A 89 -9.22 -3.71 -3.67
C THR A 89 -8.33 -3.74 -2.44
N SER A 90 -7.95 -2.56 -1.94
CA SER A 90 -7.25 -2.37 -0.67
C SER A 90 -7.85 -1.19 0.08
N GLY A 91 -8.45 -1.45 1.24
CA GLY A 91 -9.17 -0.42 1.99
C GLY A 91 -10.33 0.16 1.18
N LYS A 92 -10.33 1.48 1.00
CA LYS A 92 -11.39 2.22 0.30
C LYS A 92 -11.18 2.29 -1.22
N TYR A 93 -10.09 1.74 -1.74
CA TYR A 93 -9.67 1.94 -3.11
C TYR A 93 -9.61 0.64 -3.89
N SER A 94 -9.91 0.75 -5.19
CA SER A 94 -9.54 -0.24 -6.19
C SER A 94 -8.34 0.25 -6.98
N PHE A 95 -7.37 -0.63 -7.21
CA PHE A 95 -6.14 -0.36 -7.94
C PHE A 95 -6.03 -1.26 -9.14
N THR A 96 -5.67 -0.71 -10.29
CA THR A 96 -5.39 -1.48 -11.50
C THR A 96 -4.12 -0.95 -12.16
N VAL A 97 -3.12 -1.79 -12.38
CA VAL A 97 -1.98 -1.46 -13.24
C VAL A 97 -2.35 -1.85 -14.66
N ASN A 98 -2.63 -0.89 -15.54
CA ASN A 98 -3.01 -1.17 -16.93
C ASN A 98 -1.82 -1.60 -17.79
N SER A 99 -0.67 -0.99 -17.53
CA SER A 99 0.58 -1.28 -18.24
C SER A 99 1.78 -0.79 -17.44
N TRP A 100 2.93 -1.28 -17.78
CA TRP A 100 4.20 -0.82 -17.20
C TRP A 100 5.31 -0.82 -18.24
N SER A 101 6.38 -0.10 -17.95
CA SER A 101 7.56 -0.03 -18.81
C SER A 101 8.84 0.21 -18.04
N VAL A 102 9.96 -0.25 -18.59
CA VAL A 102 11.31 0.01 -18.08
C VAL A 102 12.08 0.80 -19.11
N SER A 103 12.77 1.84 -18.69
CA SER A 103 13.58 2.65 -19.59
C SER A 103 14.64 3.44 -18.85
N LYS A 104 15.79 3.63 -19.51
CA LYS A 104 16.79 4.63 -19.13
C LYS A 104 16.38 6.05 -19.55
N LYS A 105 15.52 6.15 -20.55
CA LYS A 105 15.04 7.44 -21.05
C LYS A 105 14.06 8.04 -20.07
N SER A 106 14.16 9.35 -19.91
CA SER A 106 13.19 10.13 -19.15
C SER A 106 11.78 9.80 -19.63
N PRO A 107 10.83 9.54 -18.72
CA PRO A 107 9.44 9.31 -19.08
C PRO A 107 8.74 10.60 -19.60
N GLY A 108 9.45 11.72 -19.64
CA GLY A 108 8.95 12.99 -20.18
C GLY A 108 8.13 13.81 -19.18
N TYR A 109 7.96 13.36 -17.96
CA TYR A 109 7.28 14.11 -16.91
C TYR A 109 8.22 15.10 -16.24
N LYS A 110 7.68 16.23 -15.80
CA LYS A 110 8.46 17.20 -15.01
C LYS A 110 8.73 16.61 -13.63
N LEU A 111 9.97 16.75 -13.17
CA LEU A 111 10.32 16.37 -11.80
C LEU A 111 9.63 17.31 -10.80
N PRO A 112 9.12 16.78 -9.68
CA PRO A 112 8.65 17.58 -8.57
C PRO A 112 9.71 18.57 -8.10
N LYS A 113 9.27 19.78 -7.76
CA LYS A 113 10.19 20.80 -7.21
C LYS A 113 10.74 20.30 -5.88
N GLY A 114 12.04 20.35 -5.70
CA GLY A 114 12.73 19.87 -4.50
C GLY A 114 13.13 18.39 -4.54
N LEU A 115 12.68 17.62 -5.52
CA LEU A 115 13.13 16.25 -5.71
C LEU A 115 14.57 16.24 -6.26
N ASN A 116 15.48 15.64 -5.52
CA ASN A 116 16.86 15.45 -5.93
C ASN A 116 17.13 13.96 -6.25
N MET A 117 17.14 13.63 -7.52
CA MET A 117 17.34 12.24 -7.99
C MET A 117 18.72 11.68 -7.60
N ASN A 118 19.73 12.55 -7.44
CA ASN A 118 21.09 12.12 -7.07
C ASN A 118 21.21 11.64 -5.62
N GLU A 119 20.26 11.99 -4.75
CA GLU A 119 20.27 11.53 -3.34
C GLU A 119 20.14 10.01 -3.21
N TRP A 120 19.59 9.34 -4.21
CA TRP A 120 19.44 7.87 -4.24
C TRP A 120 20.42 7.19 -5.19
N GLY A 121 21.48 7.88 -5.60
CA GLY A 121 22.54 7.32 -6.41
C GLY A 121 22.27 7.31 -7.92
N GLN A 122 21.13 7.83 -8.40
CA GLN A 122 20.86 7.95 -9.83
C GLN A 122 21.63 9.15 -10.42
N GLN A 123 22.16 8.97 -11.63
CA GLN A 123 22.82 10.01 -12.39
C GLN A 123 21.99 10.32 -13.64
N LEU A 124 21.64 11.60 -13.80
CA LEU A 124 20.85 12.05 -14.94
C LEU A 124 21.69 12.91 -15.89
N ASP A 125 21.43 12.77 -17.17
CA ASP A 125 21.89 13.73 -18.19
C ASP A 125 21.00 14.99 -18.23
N LYS A 126 21.27 15.89 -19.18
CA LYS A 126 20.53 17.15 -19.32
C LYS A 126 19.07 16.95 -19.76
N GLU A 127 18.80 15.87 -20.43
CA GLU A 127 17.49 15.45 -20.90
C GLU A 127 16.71 14.66 -19.84
N GLY A 128 17.35 14.38 -18.68
CA GLY A 128 16.75 13.61 -17.58
C GLY A 128 16.83 12.09 -17.78
N ASN A 129 17.64 11.61 -18.74
CA ASN A 129 17.85 10.18 -18.89
C ASN A 129 18.82 9.67 -17.82
N ILE A 130 18.60 8.45 -17.34
CA ILE A 130 19.50 7.81 -16.38
C ILE A 130 20.75 7.30 -17.12
N THR A 131 21.93 7.67 -16.61
CA THR A 131 23.22 7.36 -17.24
C THR A 131 24.02 6.27 -16.53
N ASN A 132 23.57 5.85 -15.35
CA ASN A 132 24.21 4.79 -14.57
C ASN A 132 23.33 3.53 -14.47
N GLU A 133 23.65 2.62 -13.55
CA GLU A 133 23.07 1.27 -13.42
C GLU A 133 21.67 1.26 -12.75
N TYR A 134 20.81 2.23 -13.11
CA TYR A 134 19.42 2.31 -12.71
C TYR A 134 18.53 2.51 -13.92
N SER A 135 17.25 2.17 -13.79
CA SER A 135 16.21 2.41 -14.78
C SER A 135 14.96 3.00 -14.13
N TYR A 136 14.24 3.80 -14.90
CA TYR A 136 12.85 4.14 -14.59
C TYR A 136 11.97 2.92 -14.77
N VAL A 137 11.10 2.66 -13.80
CA VAL A 137 9.95 1.77 -13.95
C VAL A 137 8.70 2.62 -13.81
N VAL A 138 7.92 2.70 -14.87
CA VAL A 138 6.71 3.52 -14.92
C VAL A 138 5.49 2.62 -14.99
N LEU A 139 4.59 2.75 -14.02
CA LEU A 139 3.31 2.06 -14.00
C LEU A 139 2.21 3.04 -14.43
N ASN A 140 1.38 2.65 -15.38
CA ASN A 140 0.12 3.34 -15.67
C ASN A 140 -0.95 2.74 -14.76
N MET A 141 -1.27 3.45 -13.68
CA MET A 141 -2.14 2.96 -12.62
C MET A 141 -3.47 3.71 -12.60
N VAL A 142 -4.56 2.97 -12.57
CA VAL A 142 -5.91 3.47 -12.30
C VAL A 142 -6.22 3.25 -10.83
N VAL A 143 -6.73 4.28 -10.18
CA VAL A 143 -7.21 4.24 -8.80
C VAL A 143 -8.64 4.75 -8.75
N GLU A 144 -9.50 4.02 -8.08
CA GLU A 144 -10.91 4.35 -7.90
C GLU A 144 -11.25 4.41 -6.41
N ASN A 145 -11.92 5.48 -5.99
CA ASN A 145 -12.53 5.55 -4.67
C ASN A 145 -13.83 4.74 -4.68
N MET A 146 -13.81 3.59 -4.01
CA MET A 146 -14.95 2.66 -3.95
C MET A 146 -16.05 3.10 -2.99
N THR A 147 -15.91 4.26 -2.32
CA THR A 147 -16.86 4.74 -1.32
C THR A 147 -17.82 5.79 -1.90
N ASP A 148 -18.92 6.02 -1.20
CA ASP A 148 -19.92 7.06 -1.49
C ASP A 148 -19.58 8.43 -0.86
N GLN A 149 -18.35 8.59 -0.35
CA GLN A 149 -17.85 9.81 0.29
C GLN A 149 -16.53 10.27 -0.33
N PRO A 150 -16.25 11.58 -0.35
CA PRO A 150 -14.91 12.06 -0.68
C PRO A 150 -13.89 11.55 0.33
N VAL A 151 -12.69 11.24 -0.14
CA VAL A 151 -11.56 10.77 0.68
C VAL A 151 -10.31 11.55 0.36
N THR A 152 -9.49 11.81 1.37
CA THR A 152 -8.15 12.39 1.24
C THR A 152 -7.21 11.58 2.11
N GLU A 153 -6.23 10.93 1.50
CA GLU A 153 -5.34 10.01 2.20
C GLU A 153 -3.93 10.04 1.61
N HIS A 154 -2.98 9.57 2.41
CA HIS A 154 -1.57 9.41 2.04
C HIS A 154 -1.38 8.12 1.22
N LEU A 155 -1.88 8.13 -0.01
CA LEU A 155 -2.07 6.94 -0.82
C LEU A 155 -0.76 6.32 -1.32
N TRP A 156 0.16 7.16 -1.80
CA TRP A 156 1.35 6.70 -2.52
C TRP A 156 2.49 6.27 -1.61
N GLY A 157 2.47 6.68 -0.34
CA GLY A 157 3.51 6.35 0.64
C GLY A 157 3.56 4.88 1.04
N TYR A 158 2.56 4.08 0.65
CA TYR A 158 2.42 2.68 1.02
C TYR A 158 2.55 1.72 -0.16
N MET A 159 2.98 2.24 -1.31
CA MET A 159 3.24 1.44 -2.51
C MET A 159 4.71 1.16 -2.66
N ARG A 160 5.06 -0.09 -2.90
CA ARG A 160 6.44 -0.55 -3.01
C ARG A 160 6.61 -1.47 -4.19
N LEU A 161 7.53 -1.12 -5.06
CA LEU A 161 7.96 -1.99 -6.15
C LEU A 161 9.08 -2.89 -5.64
N GLN A 162 8.95 -4.20 -5.85
CA GLN A 162 9.84 -5.22 -5.30
C GLN A 162 10.13 -6.31 -6.34
N ALA A 163 11.17 -7.10 -6.06
CA ALA A 163 11.47 -8.37 -6.70
C ALA A 163 11.88 -9.41 -5.64
N PHE A 164 11.80 -10.71 -5.97
CA PHE A 164 12.00 -11.77 -4.97
C PHE A 164 13.44 -11.86 -4.43
N ASP A 165 14.43 -11.59 -5.27
CA ASP A 165 15.83 -11.77 -4.91
C ASP A 165 16.54 -10.46 -4.55
N MET A 166 15.76 -9.39 -4.30
CA MET A 166 16.31 -8.07 -3.98
C MET A 166 16.91 -7.97 -2.57
N GLY A 167 16.72 -8.97 -1.73
CA GLY A 167 17.11 -8.87 -0.33
C GLY A 167 16.34 -7.76 0.38
N GLU A 168 17.02 -6.67 0.71
CA GLU A 168 16.43 -5.52 1.40
C GLU A 168 16.04 -4.37 0.45
N TYR A 169 16.21 -4.53 -0.88
CA TYR A 169 15.94 -3.44 -1.81
C TYR A 169 14.45 -3.30 -2.11
N ILE A 170 13.91 -2.19 -1.71
CA ILE A 170 12.50 -1.81 -1.93
C ILE A 170 12.51 -0.46 -2.62
N SER A 171 11.86 -0.34 -3.78
CA SER A 171 11.65 0.94 -4.41
C SER A 171 10.31 1.52 -4.00
N GLU A 172 10.34 2.70 -3.40
CA GLU A 172 9.16 3.51 -3.12
C GLU A 172 8.80 4.36 -4.34
N VAL A 173 7.55 4.86 -4.39
CA VAL A 173 7.13 5.84 -5.39
C VAL A 173 8.05 7.06 -5.33
N ARG A 174 8.68 7.40 -6.46
CA ARG A 174 9.54 8.57 -6.54
C ARG A 174 8.79 9.84 -6.88
N TYR A 175 7.91 9.76 -7.85
CA TYR A 175 6.99 10.84 -8.18
C TYR A 175 5.84 10.34 -9.07
N LEU A 176 4.85 11.19 -9.24
CA LEU A 176 3.75 10.99 -10.18
C LEU A 176 4.01 11.81 -11.45
N GLY A 177 3.67 11.26 -12.61
CA GLY A 177 3.82 11.92 -13.89
C GLY A 177 2.70 12.93 -14.14
N GLU A 178 2.68 14.03 -13.41
CA GLU A 178 1.69 15.10 -13.51
C GLU A 178 2.15 16.21 -14.45
N GLU A 179 1.21 16.90 -15.12
CA GLU A 179 1.51 18.07 -15.94
C GLU A 179 2.05 19.23 -15.09
N ILE A 180 1.49 19.40 -13.89
CA ILE A 180 1.91 20.36 -12.88
C ILE A 180 2.41 19.56 -11.67
N PRO A 181 3.73 19.33 -11.56
CA PRO A 181 4.26 18.52 -10.49
C PRO A 181 4.09 19.21 -9.14
N ARG A 182 3.79 18.41 -8.14
CA ARG A 182 3.72 18.85 -6.73
C ARG A 182 5.09 19.24 -6.22
N GLU A 183 5.13 19.97 -5.13
CA GLU A 183 6.36 20.10 -4.35
C GLU A 183 6.70 18.78 -3.69
N TYR A 184 7.95 18.32 -3.81
CA TYR A 184 8.38 17.06 -3.20
C TYR A 184 8.40 17.18 -1.67
N GLY A 185 7.77 16.24 -1.00
CA GLY A 185 7.64 16.20 0.45
C GLY A 185 6.52 15.26 0.89
N HIS A 186 6.15 15.32 2.17
CA HIS A 186 5.09 14.47 2.73
C HIS A 186 3.77 14.60 1.94
N ASP A 187 3.37 15.81 1.58
CA ASP A 187 2.09 16.04 0.89
C ASP A 187 2.09 15.59 -0.57
N SER A 188 3.26 15.30 -1.16
CA SER A 188 3.34 14.75 -2.52
C SER A 188 2.74 13.34 -2.65
N TYR A 189 2.54 12.67 -1.54
CA TYR A 189 1.93 11.34 -1.48
C TYR A 189 0.43 11.36 -1.15
N VAL A 190 -0.13 12.55 -0.86
CA VAL A 190 -1.54 12.71 -0.49
C VAL A 190 -2.40 12.86 -1.74
N GLU A 191 -3.48 12.11 -1.82
CA GLU A 191 -4.49 12.18 -2.86
C GLU A 191 -5.88 12.47 -2.30
N SER A 192 -6.66 13.21 -3.08
CA SER A 192 -8.07 13.45 -2.80
C SER A 192 -8.91 12.90 -3.95
N PHE A 193 -9.98 12.21 -3.62
CA PHE A 193 -10.94 11.67 -4.55
C PHE A 193 -12.35 12.07 -4.14
N GLU A 194 -13.18 12.43 -5.09
CA GLU A 194 -14.62 12.51 -4.87
C GLU A 194 -15.22 11.10 -4.72
N ALA A 195 -16.48 11.02 -4.29
CA ALA A 195 -17.20 9.75 -4.17
C ALA A 195 -17.27 9.03 -5.53
N GLY A 196 -16.77 7.79 -5.60
CA GLY A 196 -16.74 6.99 -6.82
C GLY A 196 -15.81 7.52 -7.92
N GLU A 197 -14.95 8.49 -7.61
CA GLU A 197 -14.04 9.05 -8.59
C GLU A 197 -12.94 8.06 -8.98
N THR A 198 -12.65 8.01 -10.29
CA THR A 198 -11.56 7.24 -10.87
C THR A 198 -10.52 8.18 -11.46
N LYS A 199 -9.26 7.98 -11.13
CA LYS A 199 -8.11 8.73 -11.68
C LYS A 199 -7.06 7.79 -12.22
N THR A 200 -6.30 8.28 -13.21
CA THR A 200 -5.18 7.55 -13.81
C THR A 200 -3.89 8.30 -13.56
N TYR A 201 -2.88 7.57 -13.10
CA TYR A 201 -1.58 8.14 -12.74
C TYR A 201 -0.45 7.35 -13.41
N PRO A 202 0.51 8.04 -14.05
CA PRO A 202 1.82 7.49 -14.28
C PRO A 202 2.60 7.52 -12.95
N VAL A 203 2.85 6.36 -12.37
CA VAL A 203 3.60 6.21 -11.11
C VAL A 203 5.03 5.81 -11.42
N VAL A 204 6.00 6.61 -11.00
CA VAL A 204 7.41 6.43 -11.34
C VAL A 204 8.19 5.87 -10.17
N PHE A 205 8.88 4.76 -10.42
CA PHE A 205 9.84 4.12 -9.55
C PHE A 205 11.23 4.14 -10.18
N LEU A 206 12.23 3.84 -9.37
CA LEU A 206 13.62 3.67 -9.80
C LEU A 206 14.13 2.33 -9.30
N MET A 207 14.73 1.56 -10.20
CA MET A 207 15.23 0.22 -9.89
C MET A 207 16.64 0.03 -10.46
N PRO A 208 17.52 -0.73 -9.77
CA PRO A 208 18.77 -1.17 -10.36
C PRO A 208 18.53 -2.02 -11.61
N ASP A 209 19.39 -1.86 -12.62
CA ASP A 209 19.26 -2.58 -13.89
C ASP A 209 19.34 -4.09 -13.73
N GLU A 210 20.20 -4.57 -12.83
CA GLU A 210 20.32 -6.00 -12.51
C GLU A 210 19.02 -6.60 -12.01
N ILE A 211 18.21 -5.80 -11.30
CA ILE A 211 16.93 -6.25 -10.77
C ILE A 211 15.88 -6.30 -11.88
N VAL A 212 15.73 -5.22 -12.66
CA VAL A 212 14.68 -5.15 -13.70
C VAL A 212 14.93 -6.09 -14.88
N ASN A 213 16.18 -6.47 -15.12
CA ASN A 213 16.53 -7.38 -16.24
C ASN A 213 16.41 -8.85 -15.86
N ASP A 214 16.68 -9.19 -14.59
CA ASP A 214 16.89 -10.58 -14.17
C ASP A 214 15.79 -11.10 -13.24
N GLN A 215 14.90 -10.22 -12.77
CA GLN A 215 13.93 -10.56 -11.74
C GLN A 215 12.48 -10.31 -12.18
N GLU A 216 11.59 -11.11 -11.63
CA GLU A 216 10.15 -10.87 -11.70
C GLU A 216 9.77 -9.76 -10.74
N LEU A 217 9.17 -8.68 -11.27
CA LEU A 217 8.75 -7.53 -10.49
C LEU A 217 7.30 -7.65 -10.01
N TYR A 218 7.04 -7.12 -8.85
CA TYR A 218 5.68 -7.00 -8.33
C TYR A 218 5.49 -5.73 -7.51
N LEU A 219 4.26 -5.20 -7.54
CA LEU A 219 3.86 -4.07 -6.72
C LEU A 219 3.18 -4.58 -5.44
N GLU A 220 3.71 -4.19 -4.28
CA GLU A 220 3.04 -4.33 -2.99
C GLU A 220 2.22 -3.08 -2.71
N ILE A 221 0.95 -3.25 -2.35
CA ILE A 221 0.04 -2.20 -1.90
C ILE A 221 -0.37 -2.49 -0.47
N ASN A 222 -0.12 -1.52 0.43
CA ASN A 222 -0.50 -1.61 1.83
C ASN A 222 -1.05 -0.27 2.33
N THR A 223 -2.34 -0.04 2.13
CA THR A 223 -3.01 1.21 2.47
C THR A 223 -3.11 1.49 3.98
N SER A 224 -2.79 0.50 4.82
CA SER A 224 -2.75 0.67 6.28
C SER A 224 -1.39 1.14 6.81
N GLY A 225 -0.38 1.26 5.95
CA GLY A 225 0.99 1.57 6.38
C GLY A 225 1.64 0.50 7.27
N GLY A 226 1.08 -0.71 7.29
CA GLY A 226 1.58 -1.81 8.13
C GLY A 226 1.10 -1.76 9.59
N ASN A 227 0.30 -0.76 9.95
CA ASN A 227 -0.32 -0.69 11.27
C ASN A 227 -1.74 -1.26 11.21
N PRO A 228 -1.97 -2.50 11.69
CA PRO A 228 -3.32 -3.02 11.78
C PRO A 228 -4.13 -2.10 12.69
N GLN A 229 -5.21 -1.55 12.15
CA GLN A 229 -6.17 -0.85 12.99
C GLN A 229 -6.95 -1.93 13.74
N PRO A 230 -7.08 -1.85 15.07
CA PRO A 230 -7.82 -2.86 15.85
C PRO A 230 -9.27 -3.03 15.39
N GLU A 231 -9.78 -2.01 14.71
CA GLU A 231 -11.15 -1.94 14.22
C GLU A 231 -11.33 -2.56 12.82
N ASP A 232 -10.24 -2.76 12.10
CA ASP A 232 -10.25 -3.33 10.75
C ASP A 232 -8.95 -4.09 10.43
N PRO A 233 -8.87 -5.38 10.80
CA PRO A 233 -7.71 -6.21 10.51
C PRO A 233 -7.47 -6.43 9.01
N GLU A 234 -8.49 -6.31 8.16
CA GLU A 234 -8.38 -6.41 6.70
C GLU A 234 -7.60 -5.21 6.11
N PHE A 235 -7.59 -4.08 6.79
CA PHE A 235 -6.83 -2.91 6.38
C PHE A 235 -5.30 -3.16 6.37
N ALA A 236 -4.84 -4.11 7.17
CA ALA A 236 -3.42 -4.50 7.24
C ALA A 236 -3.03 -5.56 6.19
N VAL A 237 -3.99 -6.05 5.41
CA VAL A 237 -3.71 -7.09 4.43
C VAL A 237 -2.98 -6.50 3.23
N LYS A 238 -1.77 -7.01 2.96
CA LYS A 238 -1.01 -6.64 1.78
C LYS A 238 -1.67 -7.19 0.52
N ARG A 239 -1.68 -6.38 -0.53
CA ARG A 239 -2.13 -6.74 -1.87
C ARG A 239 -0.95 -6.72 -2.82
N PHE A 240 -0.98 -7.56 -3.85
CA PHE A 240 0.13 -7.70 -4.78
C PHE A 240 -0.37 -7.66 -6.22
N ILE A 241 0.35 -6.94 -7.08
CA ILE A 241 0.13 -6.94 -8.52
C ILE A 241 1.43 -7.42 -9.17
N ILE A 242 1.35 -8.56 -9.88
CA ILE A 242 2.46 -9.16 -10.61
C ILE A 242 2.66 -8.37 -11.91
N LEU A 243 3.87 -7.92 -12.18
CA LEU A 243 4.24 -7.16 -13.37
C LEU A 243 4.89 -8.06 -14.42
N ASN A 244 4.10 -8.92 -15.07
CA ASN A 244 4.58 -9.86 -16.11
C ASN A 244 4.05 -9.47 -17.49
#